data_6dcdddf76339446cabf42c6232d18bd6
#
_entry.id   6dcdddf76339446cabf42c6232d18bd6
#
_cell.length_a   1.000
_cell.length_b   1.000
_cell.length_c   1.000
_cell.angle_alpha   90.00
_cell.angle_beta   90.00
_cell.angle_gamma   90.00
#
_symmetry.space_group_name_H-M   'P 1'
#
loop_
_entity.id
_entity.type
_entity.pdbx_description
1 polymer ?
#
loop_
_entity_poly.entity_id
_entity_poly.type
_entity_poly.pdbx_seq_one_letter_code
_entity_poly.pdbx_strand_id
1 'polypeptide(L)'
;MAADVLSDRLKTVRLTGAAFFEIAAEAPWAVASPPREMILPRILPGADHLIAYHAVTAGRCVANVAGSPPIELQAGEVIVFTHGDPHVMSSSPGMRADPPTTDVLDVAAAAQVPFLINYGSADAISAKLVCGYLACDARLARMLLAGLP
;
A
#
# COMPACT_ATOMS: atom_id res chain seq x y z
N MET A 1 -23.50 -24.52 -10.42
CA MET A 1 -22.67 -23.49 -9.77
C MET A 1 -21.86 -22.80 -10.83
N ALA A 2 -22.02 -21.50 -10.99
CA ALA A 2 -21.17 -20.73 -11.87
C ALA A 2 -19.75 -20.82 -11.33
N ALA A 3 -18.80 -21.28 -12.19
CA ALA A 3 -17.39 -21.23 -11.84
C ALA A 3 -17.04 -19.77 -11.55
N ASP A 4 -16.48 -19.49 -10.37
CA ASP A 4 -16.00 -18.16 -10.05
C ASP A 4 -14.73 -17.91 -10.87
N VAL A 5 -14.96 -17.36 -12.06
CA VAL A 5 -13.91 -17.07 -13.04
C VAL A 5 -12.85 -16.14 -12.48
N LEU A 6 -13.23 -15.25 -11.55
CA LEU A 6 -12.30 -14.35 -10.88
C LEU A 6 -11.38 -15.12 -9.92
N SER A 7 -11.94 -15.98 -9.07
CA SER A 7 -11.15 -16.83 -8.17
C SER A 7 -10.20 -17.75 -8.91
N ASP A 8 -10.64 -18.34 -10.03
CA ASP A 8 -9.78 -19.19 -10.84
C ASP A 8 -8.67 -18.40 -11.54
N ARG A 9 -8.93 -17.18 -11.97
CA ARG A 9 -7.92 -16.28 -12.52
C ARG A 9 -6.93 -15.82 -11.45
N LEU A 10 -7.42 -15.51 -10.25
CA LEU A 10 -6.56 -15.12 -9.13
C LEU A 10 -5.65 -16.26 -8.66
N LYS A 11 -6.09 -17.52 -8.73
CA LYS A 11 -5.26 -18.69 -8.43
C LYS A 11 -4.10 -18.91 -9.40
N THR A 12 -4.24 -18.42 -10.63
CA THR A 12 -3.17 -18.48 -11.64
C THR A 12 -2.13 -17.39 -11.48
N VAL A 13 -2.44 -16.35 -10.67
CA VAL A 13 -1.48 -15.28 -10.33
C VAL A 13 -0.56 -15.79 -9.27
N ARG A 14 0.65 -16.12 -9.65
CA ARG A 14 1.71 -16.40 -8.69
C ARG A 14 2.20 -15.06 -8.13
N LEU A 15 1.81 -14.75 -6.91
CA LEU A 15 2.50 -13.74 -6.12
C LEU A 15 3.92 -14.26 -5.87
N THR A 16 4.90 -13.48 -6.27
CA THR A 16 6.31 -13.81 -6.05
C THR A 16 6.76 -13.36 -4.66
N GLY A 17 6.00 -12.48 -4.03
CA GLY A 17 6.22 -12.04 -2.66
C GLY A 17 5.12 -11.10 -2.18
N ALA A 18 5.04 -10.97 -0.87
CA ALA A 18 4.16 -10.02 -0.20
C ALA A 18 4.83 -9.48 1.08
N ALA A 19 4.65 -8.21 1.35
CA ALA A 19 5.02 -7.59 2.62
C ALA A 19 3.86 -6.72 3.08
N PHE A 20 3.55 -6.73 4.37
CA PHE A 20 2.48 -5.92 4.93
C PHE A 20 2.81 -5.44 6.34
N PHE A 21 2.21 -4.33 6.71
CA PHE A 21 2.42 -3.66 7.98
C PHE A 21 1.15 -2.90 8.39
N GLU A 22 1.06 -2.60 9.66
CA GLU A 22 -0.02 -1.79 10.21
C GLU A 22 0.48 -0.38 10.47
N ILE A 23 -0.37 0.61 10.21
CA ILE A 23 -0.16 2.01 10.56
C ILE A 23 -1.23 2.41 11.57
N ALA A 24 -0.81 3.01 12.67
CA ALA A 24 -1.67 3.74 13.58
C ALA A 24 -1.20 5.20 13.62
N ALA A 25 -2.09 6.14 13.31
CA ALA A 25 -1.71 7.53 13.13
C ALA A 25 -2.64 8.49 13.87
N GLU A 26 -2.03 9.48 14.54
CA GLU A 26 -2.70 10.62 15.14
C GLU A 26 -2.59 11.83 14.18
N ALA A 27 -3.71 12.49 13.92
CA ALA A 27 -3.72 13.70 13.09
C ALA A 27 -3.05 14.89 13.82
N PRO A 28 -2.29 15.76 13.09
CA PRO A 28 -2.04 15.72 11.66
C PRO A 28 -0.90 14.76 11.28
N TRP A 29 -1.06 14.00 10.21
CA TRP A 29 -0.02 13.11 9.70
C TRP A 29 -0.03 13.05 8.17
N ALA A 30 1.13 12.83 7.58
CA ALA A 30 1.30 12.53 6.17
C ALA A 30 2.52 11.62 5.96
N VAL A 31 2.37 10.62 5.11
CA VAL A 31 3.40 9.62 4.84
C VAL A 31 3.50 9.40 3.33
N ALA A 32 4.69 9.58 2.77
CA ALA A 32 4.96 9.26 1.39
C ALA A 32 5.29 7.78 1.22
N SER A 33 4.67 7.13 0.26
CA SER A 33 5.08 5.79 -0.16
C SER A 33 6.43 5.87 -0.87
N PRO A 34 7.40 5.04 -0.51
CA PRO A 34 8.65 4.96 -1.26
C PRO A 34 8.39 4.56 -2.71
N PRO A 35 9.20 5.02 -3.67
CA PRO A 35 9.10 4.57 -5.05
C PRO A 35 9.48 3.09 -5.16
N ARG A 36 8.91 2.40 -6.13
CA ARG A 36 9.12 0.95 -6.36
C ARG A 36 10.60 0.57 -6.47
N GLU A 37 11.42 1.46 -7.01
CA GLU A 37 12.87 1.28 -7.15
C GLU A 37 13.58 1.16 -5.80
N MET A 38 13.01 1.71 -4.74
CA MET A 38 13.49 1.54 -3.37
C MET A 38 12.92 0.28 -2.70
N ILE A 39 11.68 -0.09 -3.03
CA ILE A 39 10.95 -1.20 -2.39
C ILE A 39 11.43 -2.55 -2.91
N LEU A 40 11.43 -2.72 -4.23
CA LEU A 40 11.68 -4.02 -4.86
C LEU A 40 13.01 -4.66 -4.43
N PRO A 41 14.16 -3.96 -4.46
CA PRO A 41 15.43 -4.59 -4.12
C PRO A 41 15.53 -5.02 -2.65
N ARG A 42 14.79 -4.37 -1.76
CA ARG A 42 14.87 -4.57 -0.31
C ARG A 42 13.85 -5.58 0.21
N ILE A 43 12.62 -5.48 -0.27
CA ILE A 43 11.50 -6.25 0.28
C ILE A 43 11.14 -7.42 -0.62
N LEU A 44 11.21 -7.23 -1.94
CA LEU A 44 10.73 -8.20 -2.93
C LEU A 44 11.77 -8.40 -4.05
N PRO A 45 13.00 -8.83 -3.70
CA PRO A 45 14.07 -8.99 -4.68
C PRO A 45 13.69 -10.00 -5.77
N GLY A 46 13.97 -9.63 -7.02
CA GLY A 46 13.66 -10.45 -8.19
C GLY A 46 12.24 -10.31 -8.73
N ALA A 47 11.41 -9.44 -8.13
CA ALA A 47 10.10 -9.14 -8.67
C ALA A 47 10.15 -8.03 -9.73
N ASP A 48 9.29 -8.13 -10.73
CA ASP A 48 9.23 -7.20 -11.85
C ASP A 48 8.13 -6.15 -11.69
N HIS A 49 7.08 -6.50 -10.96
CA HIS A 49 5.89 -5.65 -10.80
C HIS A 49 5.50 -5.53 -9.34
N LEU A 50 5.18 -4.31 -8.95
CA LEU A 50 4.76 -3.95 -7.60
C LEU A 50 3.34 -3.43 -7.62
N ILE A 51 2.54 -3.95 -6.70
CA ILE A 51 1.21 -3.43 -6.34
C ILE A 51 1.28 -2.97 -4.89
N ALA A 52 0.88 -1.72 -4.63
CA ALA A 52 0.74 -1.22 -3.27
C ALA A 52 -0.73 -1.13 -2.89
N TYR A 53 -1.06 -1.38 -1.63
CA TYR A 53 -2.43 -1.23 -1.14
C TYR A 53 -2.47 -0.68 0.28
N HIS A 54 -3.59 0.00 0.59
CA HIS A 54 -3.91 0.46 1.93
C HIS A 54 -5.37 0.16 2.22
N ALA A 55 -5.64 -0.58 3.28
CA ALA A 55 -6.97 -0.87 3.80
C ALA A 55 -7.19 -0.07 5.08
N VAL A 56 -8.21 0.78 5.11
CA VAL A 56 -8.55 1.56 6.31
C VAL A 56 -9.35 0.67 7.25
N THR A 57 -8.83 0.40 8.43
CA THR A 57 -9.47 -0.45 9.44
C THR A 57 -10.20 0.34 10.52
N ALA A 58 -9.80 1.60 10.74
CA ALA A 58 -10.49 2.53 11.64
C ALA A 58 -10.24 3.98 11.21
N GLY A 59 -11.19 4.86 11.47
CA GLY A 59 -11.11 6.28 11.16
C GLY A 59 -11.20 6.57 9.68
N ARG A 60 -10.47 7.61 9.24
CA ARG A 60 -10.44 8.09 7.84
C ARG A 60 -9.08 8.61 7.48
N CYS A 61 -8.77 8.63 6.20
CA CYS A 61 -7.57 9.24 5.64
C CYS A 61 -7.80 9.71 4.20
N VAL A 62 -6.78 10.31 3.63
CA VAL A 62 -6.79 10.81 2.25
C VAL A 62 -5.61 10.23 1.50
N ALA A 63 -5.85 9.71 0.31
CA ALA A 63 -4.81 9.32 -0.63
C ALA A 63 -4.59 10.44 -1.65
N ASN A 64 -3.34 10.84 -1.83
CA ASN A 64 -2.95 11.89 -2.75
C ASN A 64 -1.97 11.33 -3.79
N VAL A 65 -2.34 11.40 -5.05
CA VAL A 65 -1.50 11.00 -6.19
C VAL A 65 -1.25 12.25 -7.03
N ALA A 66 -0.01 12.44 -7.46
CA ALA A 66 0.34 13.59 -8.30
C ALA A 66 -0.51 13.63 -9.57
N GLY A 67 -1.12 14.79 -9.85
CA GLY A 67 -1.96 14.99 -11.02
C GLY A 67 -3.40 14.45 -10.91
N SER A 68 -3.79 13.91 -9.76
CA SER A 68 -5.14 13.41 -9.49
C SER A 68 -5.78 14.14 -8.32
N PRO A 69 -7.13 14.27 -8.29
CA PRO A 69 -7.82 14.76 -7.11
C PRO A 69 -7.57 13.87 -5.89
N PRO A 70 -7.53 14.43 -4.68
CA PRO A 70 -7.45 13.65 -3.44
C PRO A 70 -8.63 12.67 -3.33
N ILE A 71 -8.34 11.47 -2.84
CA ILE A 71 -9.35 10.42 -2.61
C ILE A 71 -9.51 10.24 -1.11
N GLU A 72 -10.69 10.53 -0.58
CA GLU A 72 -11.02 10.27 0.82
C GLU A 72 -11.39 8.80 1.01
N LEU A 73 -10.88 8.22 2.09
CA LEU A 73 -11.10 6.83 2.48
C LEU A 73 -11.55 6.76 3.93
N GLN A 74 -12.48 5.85 4.21
CA GLN A 74 -12.97 5.57 5.55
C GLN A 74 -12.85 4.07 5.89
N ALA A 75 -13.07 3.74 7.14
CA ALA A 75 -13.00 2.37 7.62
C ALA A 75 -13.84 1.41 6.76
N GLY A 76 -13.23 0.31 6.34
CA GLY A 76 -13.80 -0.69 5.44
C GLY A 76 -13.45 -0.50 3.96
N GLU A 77 -12.80 0.62 3.59
CA GLU A 77 -12.37 0.89 2.21
C GLU A 77 -10.92 0.52 1.98
N VAL A 78 -10.61 0.13 0.75
CA VAL A 78 -9.28 -0.25 0.29
C VAL A 78 -8.93 0.55 -0.96
N ILE A 79 -7.74 1.12 -0.99
CA ILE A 79 -7.16 1.69 -2.20
C ILE A 79 -6.00 0.81 -2.68
N VAL A 80 -5.92 0.61 -3.98
CA VAL A 80 -4.89 -0.21 -4.63
C VAL A 80 -4.19 0.61 -5.69
N PHE A 81 -2.87 0.69 -5.60
CA PHE A 81 -2.00 1.30 -6.59
C PHE A 81 -1.40 0.19 -7.45
N THR A 82 -2.05 -0.08 -8.55
CA THR A 82 -1.81 -1.26 -9.39
C THR A 82 -0.43 -1.31 -10.05
N HIS A 83 0.28 -0.18 -10.11
CA HIS A 83 1.62 -0.06 -10.66
C HIS A 83 2.66 0.40 -9.62
N GLY A 84 2.28 0.41 -8.34
CA GLY A 84 3.15 0.90 -7.28
C GLY A 84 3.50 2.39 -7.42
N ASP A 85 2.58 3.20 -7.96
CA ASP A 85 2.80 4.62 -8.18
C ASP A 85 3.09 5.36 -6.86
N PRO A 86 3.99 6.34 -6.88
CA PRO A 86 4.26 7.18 -5.71
C PRO A 86 2.99 7.91 -5.27
N HIS A 87 2.71 7.86 -3.98
CA HIS A 87 1.51 8.48 -3.40
C HIS A 87 1.79 8.93 -1.96
N VAL A 88 0.93 9.78 -1.44
CA VAL A 88 0.96 10.24 -0.05
C VAL A 88 -0.36 9.86 0.62
N MET A 89 -0.27 9.15 1.74
CA MET A 89 -1.39 8.94 2.65
C MET A 89 -1.33 10.01 3.74
N SER A 90 -2.46 10.63 4.06
CA SER A 90 -2.50 11.76 4.99
C SER A 90 -3.82 11.87 5.74
N SER A 91 -3.82 12.65 6.82
CA SER A 91 -5.04 12.96 7.58
C SER A 91 -5.94 14.00 6.93
N SER A 92 -5.41 14.79 5.98
CA SER A 92 -6.15 15.85 5.29
C SER A 92 -5.64 16.05 3.88
N PRO A 93 -6.50 16.56 2.95
CA PRO A 93 -6.09 16.84 1.58
C PRO A 93 -4.95 17.85 1.49
N GLY A 94 -4.06 17.68 0.51
CA GLY A 94 -2.99 18.65 0.21
C GLY A 94 -1.83 18.69 1.20
N MET A 95 -1.77 17.79 2.16
CA MET A 95 -0.63 17.69 3.06
C MET A 95 0.60 17.18 2.31
N ARG A 96 1.75 17.70 2.71
CA ARG A 96 3.06 17.24 2.23
C ARG A 96 3.65 16.28 3.25
N ALA A 97 4.19 15.17 2.77
CA ALA A 97 4.99 14.26 3.57
C ALA A 97 6.49 14.54 3.38
N ASP A 98 7.26 14.19 4.39
CA ASP A 98 8.70 14.14 4.25
C ASP A 98 9.09 13.11 3.17
N PRO A 99 10.24 13.30 2.50
CA PRO A 99 10.73 12.30 1.56
C PRO A 99 10.81 10.92 2.22
N PRO A 100 10.41 9.86 1.52
CA PRO A 100 10.48 8.52 2.07
C PRO A 100 11.93 8.13 2.35
N THR A 101 12.16 7.54 3.53
CA THR A 101 13.46 7.00 3.92
C THR A 101 13.51 5.50 3.71
N THR A 102 14.71 4.92 3.72
CA THR A 102 14.88 3.47 3.65
C THR A 102 14.64 2.78 4.98
N ASP A 103 14.63 3.51 6.08
CA ASP A 103 14.58 2.96 7.43
C ASP A 103 13.37 2.06 7.66
N VAL A 104 12.20 2.50 7.20
CA VAL A 104 10.96 1.70 7.29
C VAL A 104 11.05 0.43 6.45
N LEU A 105 11.68 0.52 5.27
CA LEU A 105 11.88 -0.63 4.38
C LEU A 105 12.89 -1.62 4.96
N ASP A 106 13.93 -1.13 5.60
CA ASP A 106 14.95 -1.98 6.24
C ASP A 106 14.36 -2.70 7.45
N VAL A 107 13.52 -2.03 8.24
CA VAL A 107 12.74 -2.66 9.32
C VAL A 107 11.77 -3.69 8.75
N ALA A 108 11.07 -3.36 7.66
CA ALA A 108 10.13 -4.28 7.00
C ALA A 108 10.83 -5.53 6.45
N ALA A 109 12.02 -5.36 5.87
CA ALA A 109 12.81 -6.48 5.34
C ALA A 109 13.35 -7.40 6.45
N ALA A 110 13.64 -6.85 7.64
CA ALA A 110 14.15 -7.59 8.80
C ALA A 110 13.04 -8.17 9.68
N ALA A 111 11.83 -7.60 9.64
CA ALA A 111 10.74 -7.98 10.52
C ALA A 111 10.02 -9.23 10.02
N GLN A 112 9.59 -10.06 10.97
CA GLN A 112 8.52 -11.01 10.70
C GLN A 112 7.20 -10.25 10.69
N VAL A 113 6.55 -10.22 9.54
CA VAL A 113 5.28 -9.52 9.34
C VAL A 113 4.14 -10.12 10.16
N PRO A 114 3.14 -9.32 10.60
CA PRO A 114 3.03 -7.88 10.43
C PRO A 114 3.80 -7.09 11.48
N PHE A 115 4.28 -5.90 11.15
CA PHE A 115 4.86 -4.96 12.11
C PHE A 115 4.04 -3.66 12.16
N LEU A 116 4.06 -2.98 13.32
CA LEU A 116 3.28 -1.78 13.57
C LEU A 116 4.15 -0.53 13.45
N ILE A 117 3.68 0.45 12.68
CA ILE A 117 4.26 1.79 12.59
C ILE A 117 3.32 2.78 13.25
N ASN A 118 3.81 3.53 14.22
CA ASN A 118 3.06 4.59 14.88
C ASN A 118 3.52 5.96 14.39
N TYR A 119 2.54 6.79 14.02
CA TYR A 119 2.74 8.21 13.73
C TYR A 119 1.97 9.03 14.77
N GLY A 120 2.70 9.70 15.68
CA GLY A 120 2.13 10.47 16.78
C GLY A 120 1.93 9.67 18.07
N SER A 121 1.03 10.15 18.93
CA SER A 121 0.72 9.54 20.24
C SER A 121 -0.26 8.36 20.07
N ALA A 122 -0.05 7.31 20.83
CA ALA A 122 -0.95 6.15 20.84
C ALA A 122 -2.33 6.46 21.44
N ASP A 123 -2.46 7.60 22.15
CA ASP A 123 -3.67 7.93 22.91
C ASP A 123 -4.75 8.65 22.09
N ALA A 124 -4.41 9.16 20.89
CA ALA A 124 -5.32 9.94 20.04
C ALA A 124 -5.32 9.47 18.57
N ILE A 125 -5.35 8.17 18.36
CA ILE A 125 -5.33 7.57 17.01
C ILE A 125 -6.56 8.02 16.22
N SER A 126 -6.34 8.68 15.06
CA SER A 126 -7.37 9.15 14.15
C SER A 126 -7.61 8.22 12.98
N ALA A 127 -6.62 7.39 12.65
CA ALA A 127 -6.71 6.41 11.58
C ALA A 127 -5.85 5.17 11.87
N LYS A 128 -6.37 4.00 11.46
CA LYS A 128 -5.61 2.76 11.39
C LYS A 128 -5.70 2.18 10.00
N LEU A 129 -4.58 1.73 9.48
CA LEU A 129 -4.48 1.13 8.15
C LEU A 129 -3.69 -0.17 8.20
N VAL A 130 -4.09 -1.12 7.39
CA VAL A 130 -3.25 -2.25 6.98
C VAL A 130 -2.74 -1.95 5.59
N CYS A 131 -1.44 -1.88 5.45
CA CYS A 131 -0.77 -1.51 4.21
C CYS A 131 0.14 -2.64 3.75
N GLY A 132 0.42 -2.69 2.47
CA GLY A 132 1.35 -3.70 1.99
C GLY A 132 1.73 -3.55 0.54
N TYR A 133 2.66 -4.43 0.18
CA TYR A 133 3.18 -4.58 -1.16
C TYR A 133 2.99 -6.02 -1.61
N LEU A 134 2.49 -6.17 -2.82
CA LEU A 134 2.38 -7.45 -3.51
C LEU A 134 3.28 -7.38 -4.73
N ALA A 135 4.01 -8.45 -4.97
CA ALA A 135 4.84 -8.56 -6.15
C ALA A 135 4.39 -9.71 -7.03
N CYS A 136 4.42 -9.53 -8.32
CA CYS A 136 4.10 -10.53 -9.30
C CYS A 136 4.93 -10.37 -10.57
N ASP A 137 4.84 -11.34 -11.46
CA ASP A 137 5.39 -11.25 -12.81
C ASP A 137 4.68 -10.13 -13.59
N ALA A 138 5.45 -9.27 -14.25
CA ALA A 138 4.94 -8.13 -15.01
C ALA A 138 4.01 -8.53 -16.16
N ARG A 139 4.17 -9.71 -16.72
CA ARG A 139 3.30 -10.23 -17.80
C ARG A 139 1.93 -10.60 -17.23
N LEU A 140 1.89 -11.26 -16.08
CA LEU A 140 0.66 -11.61 -15.38
C LEU A 140 -0.05 -10.35 -14.89
N ALA A 141 0.70 -9.38 -14.33
CA ALA A 141 0.15 -8.10 -13.93
C ALA A 141 -0.58 -7.40 -15.07
N ARG A 142 0.03 -7.29 -16.25
CA ARG A 142 -0.62 -6.68 -17.44
C ARG A 142 -1.92 -7.36 -17.80
N MET A 143 -1.97 -8.69 -17.73
CA MET A 143 -3.18 -9.45 -18.09
C MET A 143 -4.33 -9.22 -17.10
N LEU A 144 -4.01 -9.06 -15.81
CA LEU A 144 -5.00 -8.85 -14.74
C LEU A 144 -5.47 -7.41 -14.69
N LEU A 145 -4.53 -6.47 -14.80
CA LEU A 145 -4.78 -5.06 -14.61
C LEU A 145 -5.36 -4.38 -15.86
N ALA A 146 -5.24 -5.00 -17.03
CA ALA A 146 -5.80 -4.49 -18.30
C ALA A 146 -7.33 -4.33 -18.28
N GLY A 147 -8.01 -4.97 -17.35
CA GLY A 147 -9.46 -4.89 -17.18
C GLY A 147 -9.93 -4.04 -16.00
N LEU A 148 -8.99 -3.44 -15.26
CA LEU A 148 -9.32 -2.55 -14.13
C LEU A 148 -9.34 -1.09 -14.61
N PRO A 149 -10.29 -0.28 -14.10
CA PRO A 149 -10.36 1.13 -14.42
C PRO A 149 -9.16 1.92 -13.90
#